data_74476bc6463f2edcaad063da89fdc56a
#
_entry.id   74476bc6463f2edcaad063da89fdc56a
#
_cell.length_a   1.000
_cell.length_b   1.000
_cell.length_c   1.000
_cell.angle_alpha   90.00
_cell.angle_beta   90.00
_cell.angle_gamma   90.00
#
_symmetry.space_group_name_H-M   'P 1'
#
loop_
_entity.id
_entity.type
_entity.pdbx_description
1 polymer ?
#
loop_
_entity_poly.entity_id
_entity_poly.type
_entity_poly.pdbx_seq_one_letter_code
_entity_poly.pdbx_strand_id
1 'polypeptide(L)'
;MKKQFATIFAATAVLGVTTAFAANPFSDVTPDSWAYQAVSQLAQSGIVNGYPDGTFKGQNNITRYEMAQMVAKAMANQDRANAEQQAMINRLADEFSNELNSLGVRVSRLEDRVGNVKVTGDARIRYQGSEDKGVYKNNSKSLTDGRARVQFNGKVNDKTEAVVRVKGNYEFGDSTKGADATINRAYVDHKFGNHVSAKGGRFQQTIGSGLMYDDTFDGAQLNVGNDKVQVQGAYGYMMDGAAKGNSKSDNPSVAYVGVKGKVGQESTVGGFYSKLSSGNLNHNGATVNSDSQDVYGFNADFRKDKVWVGGEWLKASNVNDSQAWTAGVGYGNYDIAKKGTWDVKGQYFNQKANAPIVSSTWDQAYDLTNTSNGYKGYMASVNYAVQDNVGLSAGYGFNSKDQKGNDLSDFYRAELNYKF
;
A
#
# COMPACT_ATOMS: atom_id res chain seq x y z
N MET A 1 -33.71 -4.38 9.96
CA MET A 1 -32.34 -4.44 9.42
C MET A 1 -32.20 -4.65 7.91
N LYS A 2 -33.18 -5.21 7.19
CA LYS A 2 -33.09 -5.46 5.71
C LYS A 2 -33.29 -4.23 4.79
N LYS A 3 -33.63 -3.06 5.29
CA LYS A 3 -33.95 -1.87 4.46
C LYS A 3 -32.87 -0.80 4.36
N GLN A 4 -31.80 -0.87 5.14
CA GLN A 4 -30.72 0.15 5.12
C GLN A 4 -29.55 -0.19 4.19
N PHE A 5 -29.41 -1.45 3.76
CA PHE A 5 -28.35 -1.85 2.83
C PHE A 5 -28.60 -1.45 1.37
N ALA A 6 -29.85 -1.22 0.99
CA ALA A 6 -30.20 -0.93 -0.41
C ALA A 6 -29.90 0.51 -0.84
N THR A 7 -29.72 1.44 0.11
CA THR A 7 -29.57 2.88 -0.21
C THR A 7 -28.13 3.31 -0.48
N ILE A 8 -27.15 2.51 -0.08
CA ILE A 8 -25.72 2.86 -0.23
C ILE A 8 -25.18 2.46 -1.62
N PHE A 9 -25.79 1.48 -2.29
CA PHE A 9 -25.33 1.01 -3.60
C PHE A 9 -25.78 1.86 -4.79
N ALA A 10 -26.73 2.79 -4.61
CA ALA A 10 -27.27 3.59 -5.72
C ALA A 10 -26.49 4.89 -6.01
N ALA A 11 -25.57 5.31 -5.14
CA ALA A 11 -24.88 6.61 -5.27
C ALA A 11 -23.52 6.56 -6.00
N THR A 12 -23.02 5.38 -6.36
CA THR A 12 -21.69 5.22 -6.97
C THR A 12 -21.68 5.02 -8.49
N ALA A 13 -22.82 5.14 -9.17
CA ALA A 13 -22.93 4.83 -10.60
C ALA A 13 -22.75 6.02 -11.56
N VAL A 14 -22.42 7.23 -11.09
CA VAL A 14 -22.26 8.39 -11.99
C VAL A 14 -20.95 9.15 -11.67
N LEU A 15 -19.82 8.51 -11.95
CA LEU A 15 -18.62 9.26 -12.33
C LEU A 15 -18.41 8.99 -13.81
N GLY A 16 -18.83 9.96 -14.61
CA GLY A 16 -18.70 9.94 -16.05
C GLY A 16 -17.24 9.69 -16.45
N VAL A 17 -17.02 8.56 -17.10
CA VAL A 17 -15.81 8.33 -17.88
C VAL A 17 -15.88 9.32 -19.03
N THR A 18 -15.13 10.42 -18.92
CA THR A 18 -14.77 11.16 -20.12
C THR A 18 -13.88 10.24 -20.93
N THR A 19 -14.45 9.56 -21.91
CA THR A 19 -13.69 8.92 -22.97
C THR A 19 -12.94 10.04 -23.68
N ALA A 20 -11.67 10.23 -23.38
CA ALA A 20 -10.76 10.86 -24.29
C ALA A 20 -10.89 10.04 -25.59
N PHE A 21 -11.42 10.64 -26.63
CA PHE A 21 -11.40 10.04 -27.96
C PHE A 21 -9.92 9.89 -28.33
N ALA A 22 -9.39 8.69 -28.15
CA ALA A 22 -8.09 8.34 -28.69
C ALA A 22 -8.21 8.52 -30.22
N ALA A 23 -7.36 9.37 -30.79
CA ALA A 23 -7.27 9.51 -32.23
C ALA A 23 -7.14 8.11 -32.84
N ASN A 24 -7.93 7.82 -33.90
CA ASN A 24 -7.91 6.51 -34.53
C ASN A 24 -6.47 6.21 -34.98
N PRO A 25 -5.80 5.17 -34.48
CA PRO A 25 -4.39 4.86 -34.80
C PRO A 25 -4.17 4.50 -36.26
N PHE A 26 -5.24 4.27 -37.01
CA PHE A 26 -5.23 4.01 -38.47
C PHE A 26 -5.58 5.25 -39.29
N SER A 27 -5.75 6.44 -38.66
CA SER A 27 -5.90 7.67 -39.42
C SER A 27 -4.60 8.03 -40.12
N ASP A 28 -4.70 8.53 -41.36
CA ASP A 28 -3.53 8.88 -42.14
C ASP A 28 -2.89 10.21 -41.69
N VAL A 29 -1.57 10.26 -41.81
CA VAL A 29 -0.77 11.49 -41.67
C VAL A 29 -0.40 11.92 -43.09
N THR A 30 -0.92 13.07 -43.49
CA THR A 30 -0.72 13.59 -44.86
C THR A 30 0.64 14.26 -45.00
N PRO A 31 1.23 14.30 -46.24
CA PRO A 31 2.55 14.88 -46.48
C PRO A 31 2.65 16.39 -46.11
N ASP A 32 1.55 17.13 -46.11
CA ASP A 32 1.47 18.53 -45.74
C ASP A 32 1.40 18.75 -44.20
N SER A 33 1.25 17.72 -43.42
CA SER A 33 1.27 17.82 -41.95
C SER A 33 2.66 18.19 -41.42
N TRP A 34 2.70 18.96 -40.35
CA TRP A 34 3.96 19.29 -39.68
C TRP A 34 4.73 18.06 -39.19
N ALA A 35 4.03 17.04 -38.73
CA ALA A 35 4.63 15.80 -38.24
C ALA A 35 5.35 15.03 -39.35
N TYR A 36 4.75 14.99 -40.55
CA TYR A 36 5.37 14.36 -41.73
C TYR A 36 6.64 15.09 -42.14
N GLN A 37 6.59 16.44 -42.21
CA GLN A 37 7.73 17.28 -42.52
C GLN A 37 8.87 17.12 -41.52
N ALA A 38 8.56 17.10 -40.23
CA ALA A 38 9.53 16.87 -39.15
C ALA A 38 10.25 15.52 -39.28
N VAL A 39 9.52 14.43 -39.52
CA VAL A 39 10.12 13.10 -39.71
C VAL A 39 10.94 13.04 -41.02
N SER A 40 10.50 13.70 -42.09
CA SER A 40 11.27 13.83 -43.34
C SER A 40 12.62 14.53 -43.12
N GLN A 41 12.64 15.61 -42.34
CA GLN A 41 13.87 16.33 -42.01
C GLN A 41 14.82 15.46 -41.13
N LEU A 42 14.28 14.73 -40.16
CA LEU A 42 15.05 13.79 -39.34
C LEU A 42 15.62 12.63 -40.17
N ALA A 43 14.89 12.17 -41.19
CA ALA A 43 15.35 11.12 -42.10
C ALA A 43 16.48 11.65 -43.00
N GLN A 44 16.37 12.86 -43.56
CA GLN A 44 17.43 13.48 -44.36
C GLN A 44 18.72 13.69 -43.56
N SER A 45 18.62 13.91 -42.26
CA SER A 45 19.78 14.03 -41.36
C SER A 45 20.31 12.71 -40.84
N GLY A 46 19.75 11.57 -41.26
CA GLY A 46 20.18 10.23 -40.83
C GLY A 46 19.86 9.83 -39.42
N ILE A 47 18.98 10.59 -38.74
CA ILE A 47 18.49 10.26 -37.38
C ILE A 47 17.45 9.15 -37.45
N VAL A 48 16.62 9.13 -38.49
CA VAL A 48 15.62 8.11 -38.79
C VAL A 48 15.99 7.41 -40.09
N ASN A 49 16.01 6.07 -40.08
CA ASN A 49 16.11 5.30 -41.30
C ASN A 49 14.72 5.19 -41.95
N GLY A 50 14.63 5.39 -43.25
CA GLY A 50 13.42 5.17 -44.05
C GLY A 50 12.93 3.72 -44.06
N TYR A 51 12.18 3.36 -45.07
CA TYR A 51 11.77 1.97 -45.33
C TYR A 51 12.98 1.03 -45.51
N PRO A 52 12.80 -0.29 -45.34
CA PRO A 52 13.90 -1.24 -45.53
C PRO A 52 14.63 -1.18 -46.88
N ASP A 53 13.98 -0.59 -47.89
CA ASP A 53 14.53 -0.31 -49.21
C ASP A 53 15.41 0.95 -49.29
N GLY A 54 15.60 1.62 -48.13
CA GLY A 54 16.40 2.85 -48.04
C GLY A 54 15.66 4.10 -48.52
N THR A 55 14.40 4.00 -48.92
CA THR A 55 13.60 5.14 -49.37
C THR A 55 12.75 5.71 -48.27
N PHE A 56 12.57 7.03 -48.27
CA PHE A 56 11.51 7.71 -47.57
C PHE A 56 10.45 8.06 -48.60
N LYS A 57 9.37 7.29 -48.73
CA LYS A 57 8.32 7.45 -49.77
C LYS A 57 7.53 8.73 -49.53
N GLY A 58 8.17 9.87 -49.69
CA GLY A 58 7.81 11.20 -49.27
C GLY A 58 6.57 11.82 -49.88
N GLN A 59 5.75 11.07 -50.60
CA GLN A 59 4.47 11.55 -51.15
C GLN A 59 3.29 10.63 -50.86
N ASN A 60 3.48 9.57 -50.08
CA ASN A 60 2.42 8.67 -49.68
C ASN A 60 1.89 9.04 -48.28
N ASN A 61 0.61 8.90 -48.06
CA ASN A 61 0.05 8.94 -46.74
C ASN A 61 0.64 7.84 -45.86
N ILE A 62 0.98 8.15 -44.64
CA ILE A 62 1.53 7.25 -43.62
C ILE A 62 0.51 7.15 -42.50
N THR A 63 0.20 5.95 -42.04
CA THR A 63 -0.69 5.79 -40.89
C THR A 63 -0.05 6.35 -39.64
N ARG A 64 -0.85 6.81 -38.69
CA ARG A 64 -0.32 7.29 -37.38
C ARG A 64 0.53 6.23 -36.69
N TYR A 65 0.22 4.96 -36.86
CA TYR A 65 0.97 3.85 -36.28
C TYR A 65 2.37 3.67 -36.90
N GLU A 66 2.49 3.79 -38.23
CA GLU A 66 3.79 3.78 -38.94
C GLU A 66 4.60 5.01 -38.57
N MET A 67 3.96 6.18 -38.45
CA MET A 67 4.62 7.41 -38.01
C MET A 67 5.17 7.24 -36.59
N ALA A 68 4.40 6.66 -35.65
CA ALA A 68 4.86 6.38 -34.31
C ALA A 68 6.06 5.44 -34.27
N GLN A 69 6.13 4.45 -35.17
CA GLN A 69 7.32 3.57 -35.30
C GLN A 69 8.56 4.36 -35.73
N MET A 70 8.41 5.32 -36.65
CA MET A 70 9.51 6.19 -37.05
C MET A 70 9.95 7.12 -35.92
N VAL A 71 9.00 7.68 -35.19
CA VAL A 71 9.28 8.51 -34.00
C VAL A 71 10.00 7.69 -32.92
N ALA A 72 9.60 6.44 -32.67
CA ALA A 72 10.29 5.54 -31.75
C ALA A 72 11.77 5.32 -32.15
N LYS A 73 12.06 5.16 -33.45
CA LYS A 73 13.43 5.08 -33.96
C LYS A 73 14.20 6.39 -33.79
N ALA A 74 13.55 7.53 -34.03
CA ALA A 74 14.15 8.85 -33.81
C ALA A 74 14.53 9.03 -32.32
N MET A 75 13.65 8.63 -31.40
CA MET A 75 13.90 8.65 -29.95
C MET A 75 15.10 7.77 -29.56
N ALA A 76 15.21 6.58 -30.13
CA ALA A 76 16.34 5.67 -29.88
C ALA A 76 17.70 6.24 -30.35
N ASN A 77 17.69 7.18 -31.31
CA ASN A 77 18.89 7.84 -31.85
C ASN A 77 19.04 9.30 -31.37
N GLN A 78 18.32 9.70 -30.34
CA GLN A 78 18.25 11.09 -29.86
C GLN A 78 19.63 11.63 -29.43
N ASP A 79 20.53 10.80 -28.95
CA ASP A 79 21.89 11.18 -28.55
C ASP A 79 22.74 11.70 -29.73
N ARG A 80 22.35 11.37 -30.96
CA ARG A 80 23.03 11.80 -32.18
C ARG A 80 22.42 13.07 -32.78
N ALA A 81 21.32 13.55 -32.23
CA ALA A 81 20.58 14.69 -32.69
C ALA A 81 21.10 15.99 -32.08
N ASN A 82 21.14 17.07 -32.88
CA ASN A 82 21.41 18.41 -32.36
C ASN A 82 20.19 18.97 -31.59
N ALA A 83 20.34 20.12 -30.95
CA ALA A 83 19.30 20.71 -30.08
C ALA A 83 17.95 20.97 -30.82
N GLU A 84 18.00 21.39 -32.09
CA GLU A 84 16.79 21.62 -32.89
C GLU A 84 16.10 20.28 -33.24
N GLN A 85 16.87 19.27 -33.64
CA GLN A 85 16.39 17.93 -33.95
C GLN A 85 15.81 17.25 -32.70
N GLN A 86 16.46 17.43 -31.53
CA GLN A 86 15.93 16.95 -30.26
C GLN A 86 14.58 17.62 -29.92
N ALA A 87 14.45 18.92 -30.14
CA ALA A 87 13.16 19.62 -29.94
C ALA A 87 12.07 19.07 -30.85
N MET A 88 12.44 18.70 -32.10
CA MET A 88 11.54 18.11 -33.09
C MET A 88 11.10 16.70 -32.71
N ILE A 89 12.04 15.83 -32.34
CA ILE A 89 11.76 14.48 -31.84
C ILE A 89 10.81 14.54 -30.66
N ASN A 90 11.03 15.48 -29.82
CA ASN A 90 10.26 15.70 -28.62
C ASN A 90 8.81 16.08 -28.90
N ARG A 91 8.58 17.02 -29.80
CA ARG A 91 7.24 17.39 -30.21
C ARG A 91 6.52 16.26 -30.92
N LEU A 92 7.24 15.45 -31.72
CA LEU A 92 6.70 14.26 -32.35
C LEU A 92 6.30 13.19 -31.32
N ALA A 93 7.12 12.96 -30.29
CA ALA A 93 6.81 12.03 -29.21
C ALA A 93 5.56 12.43 -28.42
N ASP A 94 5.36 13.73 -28.19
CA ASP A 94 4.13 14.23 -27.56
C ASP A 94 2.89 14.02 -28.45
N GLU A 95 3.00 14.28 -29.76
CA GLU A 95 1.90 14.12 -30.74
C GLU A 95 1.47 12.65 -30.90
N PHE A 96 2.44 11.72 -30.90
CA PHE A 96 2.19 10.30 -31.11
C PHE A 96 2.26 9.47 -29.82
N SER A 97 2.06 10.11 -28.66
CA SER A 97 2.20 9.46 -27.36
C SER A 97 1.28 8.23 -27.16
N ASN A 98 0.06 8.29 -27.67
CA ASN A 98 -0.90 7.17 -27.58
C ASN A 98 -0.47 5.96 -28.42
N GLU A 99 -0.02 6.19 -29.64
CA GLU A 99 0.46 5.16 -30.56
C GLU A 99 1.79 4.56 -30.05
N LEU A 100 2.70 5.39 -29.53
CA LEU A 100 3.96 4.95 -28.91
C LEU A 100 3.70 4.08 -27.69
N ASN A 101 2.76 4.43 -26.83
CA ASN A 101 2.37 3.60 -25.70
C ASN A 101 1.80 2.25 -26.15
N SER A 102 1.01 2.23 -27.23
CA SER A 102 0.48 1.00 -27.81
C SER A 102 1.58 0.10 -28.38
N LEU A 103 2.69 0.69 -28.85
CA LEU A 103 3.90 -0.02 -29.31
C LEU A 103 4.79 -0.49 -28.15
N GLY A 104 4.45 -0.20 -26.90
CA GLY A 104 5.29 -0.49 -25.73
C GLY A 104 6.55 0.37 -25.64
N VAL A 105 6.65 1.41 -26.47
CA VAL A 105 7.73 2.40 -26.38
C VAL A 105 7.42 3.32 -25.22
N ARG A 106 8.13 3.14 -24.11
CA ARG A 106 8.11 4.11 -23.01
C ARG A 106 8.73 5.40 -23.52
N VAL A 107 7.95 6.43 -23.55
CA VAL A 107 8.45 7.78 -23.81
C VAL A 107 9.28 8.17 -22.60
N SER A 108 10.58 7.99 -22.65
CA SER A 108 11.53 8.31 -21.57
C SER A 108 11.39 9.74 -21.02
N ARG A 109 10.75 10.60 -21.79
CA ARG A 109 10.44 11.98 -21.46
C ARG A 109 9.31 12.23 -20.47
N LEU A 110 8.33 11.31 -20.38
CA LEU A 110 7.39 11.37 -19.25
C LEU A 110 8.13 11.08 -17.94
N GLU A 111 9.15 10.24 -17.99
CA GLU A 111 10.03 9.98 -16.84
C GLU A 111 10.92 11.19 -16.51
N ASP A 112 11.42 11.92 -17.51
CA ASP A 112 12.22 13.13 -17.31
C ASP A 112 11.38 14.36 -16.90
N ARG A 113 10.12 14.45 -17.33
CA ARG A 113 9.20 15.55 -16.94
C ARG A 113 8.62 15.40 -15.55
N VAL A 114 8.48 14.18 -15.06
CA VAL A 114 8.10 13.90 -13.65
C VAL A 114 9.32 13.99 -12.74
N GLY A 115 10.53 14.08 -13.33
CA GLY A 115 11.80 14.09 -12.61
C GLY A 115 12.03 12.74 -11.90
N ASN A 116 12.98 12.72 -10.95
CA ASN A 116 13.32 11.54 -10.16
C ASN A 116 12.23 11.19 -9.10
N VAL A 117 11.00 11.71 -9.21
CA VAL A 117 9.94 11.53 -8.22
C VAL A 117 8.75 10.78 -8.83
N LYS A 118 8.50 9.58 -8.36
CA LYS A 118 7.30 8.81 -8.68
C LYS A 118 6.21 9.11 -7.64
N VAL A 119 5.02 9.48 -8.09
CA VAL A 119 3.85 9.70 -7.24
C VAL A 119 2.96 8.47 -7.26
N THR A 120 2.54 8.00 -6.09
CA THR A 120 1.61 6.89 -5.89
C THR A 120 0.64 7.25 -4.79
N GLY A 121 -0.48 6.54 -4.68
CA GLY A 121 -1.40 6.81 -3.59
C GLY A 121 -2.49 5.77 -3.44
N ASP A 122 -3.29 5.98 -2.41
CA ASP A 122 -4.51 5.23 -2.15
C ASP A 122 -5.58 6.12 -1.51
N ALA A 123 -6.83 5.77 -1.76
CA ALA A 123 -7.97 6.35 -1.08
C ALA A 123 -8.88 5.22 -0.57
N ARG A 124 -9.54 5.46 0.56
CA ARG A 124 -10.46 4.52 1.18
C ARG A 124 -11.67 5.26 1.73
N ILE A 125 -12.84 4.69 1.51
CA ILE A 125 -14.07 4.99 2.24
C ILE A 125 -14.41 3.75 3.05
N ARG A 126 -14.66 3.91 4.35
CA ARG A 126 -14.92 2.81 5.27
C ARG A 126 -16.19 3.09 6.07
N TYR A 127 -17.06 2.10 6.15
CA TYR A 127 -18.12 2.01 7.11
C TYR A 127 -17.81 0.88 8.09
N GLN A 128 -17.90 1.17 9.37
CA GLN A 128 -17.72 0.18 10.43
C GLN A 128 -18.76 0.37 11.51
N GLY A 129 -19.13 -0.70 12.17
CA GLY A 129 -20.18 -0.66 13.19
C GLY A 129 -20.13 -1.84 14.14
N SER A 130 -20.89 -1.70 15.21
CA SER A 130 -21.06 -2.67 16.28
C SER A 130 -22.54 -2.77 16.64
N GLU A 131 -22.95 -3.88 17.24
CA GLU A 131 -24.32 -4.05 17.70
C GLU A 131 -24.66 -3.10 18.85
N ASP A 132 -23.70 -2.82 19.72
CA ASP A 132 -23.88 -1.98 20.89
C ASP A 132 -23.55 -0.51 20.65
N LYS A 133 -24.19 0.37 21.42
CA LYS A 133 -23.84 1.78 21.48
C LYS A 133 -22.59 1.98 22.33
N GLY A 134 -21.86 3.06 22.05
CA GLY A 134 -20.71 3.46 22.86
C GLY A 134 -19.36 2.90 22.40
N VAL A 135 -19.35 2.02 21.41
CA VAL A 135 -18.11 1.52 20.78
C VAL A 135 -17.41 2.67 20.02
N TYR A 136 -18.19 3.57 19.43
CA TYR A 136 -17.69 4.74 18.72
C TYR A 136 -17.99 6.03 19.46
N LYS A 137 -17.28 7.12 19.07
CA LYS A 137 -17.50 8.45 19.65
C LYS A 137 -18.96 8.86 19.65
N ASN A 138 -19.36 9.70 20.61
CA ASN A 138 -20.71 10.22 20.76
C ASN A 138 -21.79 9.15 20.99
N ASN A 139 -21.42 8.03 21.61
CA ASN A 139 -22.34 6.92 21.88
C ASN A 139 -22.98 6.33 20.61
N SER A 140 -22.27 6.42 19.49
CA SER A 140 -22.71 5.88 18.20
C SER A 140 -22.49 4.37 18.11
N LYS A 141 -23.30 3.71 17.26
CA LYS A 141 -23.14 2.30 16.90
C LYS A 141 -22.25 2.12 15.67
N SER A 142 -21.96 3.18 14.93
CA SER A 142 -21.23 3.11 13.67
C SER A 142 -20.44 4.38 13.41
N LEU A 143 -19.45 4.24 12.53
CA LEU A 143 -18.59 5.30 12.04
C LEU A 143 -18.41 5.13 10.52
N THR A 144 -18.49 6.25 9.80
CA THR A 144 -18.06 6.31 8.41
C THR A 144 -16.87 7.24 8.32
N ASP A 145 -15.75 6.76 7.80
CA ASP A 145 -14.54 7.53 7.63
C ASP A 145 -13.97 7.44 6.21
N GLY A 146 -13.21 8.44 5.84
CA GLY A 146 -12.42 8.47 4.62
C GLY A 146 -10.95 8.70 4.92
N ARG A 147 -10.09 8.14 4.06
CA ARG A 147 -8.65 8.35 4.09
C ARG A 147 -8.13 8.53 2.67
N ALA A 148 -7.26 9.50 2.49
CA ALA A 148 -6.45 9.64 1.28
C ALA A 148 -4.97 9.70 1.66
N ARG A 149 -4.11 9.04 0.86
CA ARG A 149 -2.66 9.08 1.03
C ARG A 149 -2.01 9.32 -0.33
N VAL A 150 -1.08 10.27 -0.39
CA VAL A 150 -0.25 10.53 -1.55
C VAL A 150 1.21 10.37 -1.14
N GLN A 151 1.95 9.55 -1.87
CA GLN A 151 3.34 9.24 -1.59
C GLN A 151 4.23 9.67 -2.74
N PHE A 152 5.26 10.40 -2.42
CA PHE A 152 6.32 10.85 -3.31
C PHE A 152 7.55 9.98 -3.07
N ASN A 153 7.98 9.25 -4.10
CA ASN A 153 9.16 8.38 -4.05
C ASN A 153 10.24 9.02 -4.93
N GLY A 154 11.20 9.66 -4.31
CA GLY A 154 12.30 10.36 -4.97
C GLY A 154 13.51 9.45 -5.13
N LYS A 155 13.89 9.14 -6.38
CA LYS A 155 15.14 8.42 -6.68
C LYS A 155 16.31 9.38 -6.53
N VAL A 156 17.09 9.25 -5.44
CA VAL A 156 18.31 10.05 -5.21
C VAL A 156 19.45 9.53 -6.11
N ASN A 157 19.60 8.20 -6.18
CA ASN A 157 20.51 7.49 -7.08
C ASN A 157 20.03 6.02 -7.17
N ASP A 158 20.77 5.16 -7.89
CA ASP A 158 20.39 3.75 -8.10
C ASP A 158 20.30 2.91 -6.82
N LYS A 159 20.86 3.40 -5.71
CA LYS A 159 20.89 2.70 -4.42
C LYS A 159 20.10 3.40 -3.32
N THR A 160 19.65 4.64 -3.56
CA THR A 160 19.05 5.48 -2.52
C THR A 160 17.74 6.07 -2.99
N GLU A 161 16.70 5.88 -2.20
CA GLU A 161 15.37 6.44 -2.37
C GLU A 161 15.00 7.28 -1.15
N ALA A 162 14.40 8.45 -1.37
CA ALA A 162 13.78 9.28 -0.35
C ALA A 162 12.26 9.24 -0.52
N VAL A 163 11.53 9.01 0.56
CA VAL A 163 10.08 8.86 0.53
C VAL A 163 9.41 9.85 1.45
N VAL A 164 8.40 10.55 0.95
CA VAL A 164 7.50 11.39 1.74
C VAL A 164 6.06 10.99 1.44
N ARG A 165 5.24 10.77 2.47
CA ARG A 165 3.82 10.48 2.30
C ARG A 165 2.95 11.40 3.16
N VAL A 166 2.01 12.07 2.50
CA VAL A 166 0.95 12.84 3.14
C VAL A 166 -0.28 11.94 3.30
N LYS A 167 -0.88 11.96 4.47
CA LYS A 167 -2.09 11.22 4.83
C LYS A 167 -3.14 12.21 5.32
N GLY A 168 -4.31 12.20 4.71
CA GLY A 168 -5.51 12.88 5.17
C GLY A 168 -6.55 11.87 5.66
N ASN A 169 -7.17 12.14 6.82
CA ASN A 169 -8.31 11.39 7.33
C ASN A 169 -9.46 12.37 7.62
N TYR A 170 -10.69 11.89 7.46
CA TYR A 170 -11.89 12.63 7.83
C TYR A 170 -13.00 11.68 8.24
N GLU A 171 -13.87 12.15 9.14
CA GLU A 171 -15.09 11.45 9.57
C GLU A 171 -16.28 12.07 8.85
N PHE A 172 -17.18 11.27 8.30
CA PHE A 172 -18.38 11.77 7.63
C PHE A 172 -19.34 12.33 8.67
N GLY A 173 -19.85 13.54 8.41
CA GLY A 173 -20.81 14.21 9.30
C GLY A 173 -20.19 14.92 10.51
N ASP A 174 -18.87 14.84 10.71
CA ASP A 174 -18.18 15.65 11.71
C ASP A 174 -17.72 16.99 11.10
N SER A 175 -18.51 18.04 11.35
CA SER A 175 -18.19 19.40 10.90
C SER A 175 -17.19 20.13 11.80
N THR A 176 -16.83 19.53 12.95
CA THR A 176 -15.92 20.16 13.93
C THR A 176 -14.46 19.92 13.59
N LYS A 177 -14.18 18.95 12.73
CA LYS A 177 -12.84 18.59 12.25
C LYS A 177 -12.79 18.68 10.74
N GLY A 178 -11.91 19.52 10.24
CA GLY A 178 -11.48 19.44 8.84
C GLY A 178 -10.71 18.14 8.57
N ALA A 179 -10.40 17.86 7.31
CA ALA A 179 -9.48 16.78 6.95
C ALA A 179 -8.08 17.12 7.47
N ASP A 180 -7.63 16.42 8.51
CA ASP A 180 -6.29 16.58 9.04
C ASP A 180 -5.28 15.96 8.06
N ALA A 181 -4.40 16.77 7.50
CA ALA A 181 -3.31 16.32 6.67
C ALA A 181 -2.01 16.19 7.49
N THR A 182 -1.41 15.03 7.51
CA THR A 182 -0.18 14.75 8.26
C THR A 182 0.87 14.08 7.38
N ILE A 183 2.15 14.39 7.62
CA ILE A 183 3.25 13.65 7.04
C ILE A 183 3.48 12.39 7.89
N ASN A 184 3.01 11.25 7.41
CA ASN A 184 3.12 10.00 8.16
C ASN A 184 4.20 9.05 7.64
N ARG A 185 4.95 9.45 6.61
CA ARG A 185 6.20 8.82 6.15
C ARG A 185 7.15 9.92 5.72
N ALA A 186 8.40 9.86 6.19
CA ALA A 186 9.50 10.72 5.78
C ALA A 186 10.80 10.00 6.09
N TYR A 187 11.35 9.26 5.12
CA TYR A 187 12.52 8.42 5.35
C TYR A 187 13.40 8.31 4.11
N VAL A 188 14.63 7.86 4.34
CA VAL A 188 15.56 7.46 3.29
C VAL A 188 15.81 5.96 3.41
N ASP A 189 15.81 5.26 2.29
CA ASP A 189 16.19 3.84 2.15
C ASP A 189 17.44 3.74 1.29
N HIS A 190 18.47 3.06 1.77
CA HIS A 190 19.75 2.90 1.07
C HIS A 190 20.15 1.42 0.98
N LYS A 191 20.52 0.99 -0.23
CA LYS A 191 21.01 -0.36 -0.52
C LYS A 191 22.54 -0.36 -0.57
N PHE A 192 23.20 -1.07 0.34
CA PHE A 192 24.67 -1.25 0.35
C PHE A 192 25.12 -2.36 -0.61
N GLY A 193 24.21 -3.02 -1.28
CA GLY A 193 24.41 -4.11 -2.22
C GLY A 193 23.13 -4.95 -2.35
N ASN A 194 23.30 -6.21 -2.76
CA ASN A 194 22.13 -7.09 -2.99
C ASN A 194 21.56 -7.69 -1.69
N HIS A 195 22.30 -7.64 -0.60
CA HIS A 195 21.98 -8.36 0.65
C HIS A 195 21.82 -7.46 1.87
N VAL A 196 22.14 -6.18 1.77
CA VAL A 196 22.09 -5.25 2.90
C VAL A 196 21.39 -3.96 2.49
N SER A 197 20.39 -3.54 3.27
CA SER A 197 19.78 -2.22 3.15
C SER A 197 19.53 -1.61 4.52
N ALA A 198 19.58 -0.28 4.59
CA ALA A 198 19.26 0.48 5.79
C ALA A 198 18.22 1.55 5.47
N LYS A 199 17.30 1.75 6.40
CA LYS A 199 16.24 2.76 6.34
C LYS A 199 16.30 3.62 7.59
N GLY A 200 16.14 4.93 7.43
CA GLY A 200 16.15 5.87 8.55
C GLY A 200 15.12 6.99 8.37
N GLY A 201 14.44 7.36 9.45
CA GLY A 201 13.40 8.39 9.47
C GLY A 201 12.08 7.88 10.00
N ARG A 202 10.98 8.43 9.46
CA ARG A 202 9.59 8.00 9.77
C ARG A 202 9.08 7.04 8.70
N PHE A 203 8.95 5.77 9.04
CA PHE A 203 8.53 4.71 8.11
C PHE A 203 7.52 3.76 8.75
N GLN A 204 7.01 2.79 8.00
CA GLN A 204 6.22 1.69 8.52
C GLN A 204 7.14 0.59 9.04
N GLN A 205 6.96 0.20 10.30
CA GLN A 205 7.62 -0.95 10.92
C GLN A 205 6.60 -2.03 11.19
N THR A 206 6.86 -3.22 10.71
CA THR A 206 6.09 -4.42 11.03
C THR A 206 6.92 -5.29 11.97
N ILE A 207 6.36 -5.64 13.12
CA ILE A 207 6.95 -6.59 14.07
C ILE A 207 6.27 -7.94 13.90
N GLY A 208 7.06 -8.99 13.61
CA GLY A 208 6.53 -10.30 13.26
C GLY A 208 5.75 -10.26 11.95
N SER A 209 4.51 -10.71 11.98
CA SER A 209 3.54 -10.57 10.88
C SER A 209 2.49 -9.48 11.15
N GLY A 210 2.73 -8.59 12.10
CA GLY A 210 1.92 -7.42 12.36
C GLY A 210 0.83 -7.60 13.42
N LEU A 211 0.85 -8.68 14.20
CA LEU A 211 -0.09 -8.83 15.32
C LEU A 211 0.20 -7.82 16.44
N MET A 212 1.46 -7.63 16.79
CA MET A 212 1.89 -6.65 17.78
C MET A 212 1.85 -5.22 17.23
N TYR A 213 2.53 -5.00 16.11
CA TYR A 213 2.70 -3.67 15.53
C TYR A 213 2.92 -3.73 14.02
N ASP A 214 2.18 -2.91 13.29
CA ASP A 214 2.39 -2.62 11.86
C ASP A 214 1.94 -1.20 11.54
N ASP A 215 2.70 -0.21 11.96
CA ASP A 215 2.33 1.20 11.78
C ASP A 215 3.56 2.13 11.73
N THR A 216 3.33 3.42 11.97
CA THR A 216 4.32 4.49 11.92
C THR A 216 5.38 4.33 12.99
N PHE A 217 6.63 4.36 12.57
CA PHE A 217 7.81 4.19 13.40
C PHE A 217 8.85 5.26 13.09
N ASP A 218 9.37 5.92 14.10
CA ASP A 218 10.46 6.89 13.98
C ASP A 218 11.75 6.24 14.44
N GLY A 219 12.69 5.98 13.52
CA GLY A 219 13.91 5.26 13.87
C GLY A 219 14.76 4.85 12.68
N ALA A 220 15.54 3.80 12.91
CA ALA A 220 16.39 3.17 11.91
C ALA A 220 16.12 1.67 11.83
N GLN A 221 16.28 1.12 10.63
CA GLN A 221 16.11 -0.30 10.33
C GLN A 221 17.27 -0.76 9.45
N LEU A 222 17.81 -1.92 9.76
CA LEU A 222 18.79 -2.63 8.94
C LEU A 222 18.19 -3.98 8.50
N ASN A 223 18.27 -4.27 7.22
CA ASN A 223 17.90 -5.56 6.66
C ASN A 223 19.14 -6.25 6.11
N VAL A 224 19.33 -7.51 6.45
CA VAL A 224 20.44 -8.35 5.96
C VAL A 224 19.85 -9.69 5.54
N GLY A 225 20.11 -10.12 4.32
CA GLY A 225 19.64 -11.42 3.87
C GLY A 225 19.61 -11.61 2.37
N ASN A 226 18.96 -12.67 1.97
CA ASN A 226 18.77 -13.06 0.58
C ASN A 226 17.30 -13.48 0.35
N ASP A 227 17.00 -14.05 -0.81
CA ASP A 227 15.62 -14.48 -1.17
C ASP A 227 15.06 -15.61 -0.29
N LYS A 228 15.92 -16.31 0.47
CA LYS A 228 15.52 -17.43 1.33
C LYS A 228 15.41 -17.06 2.79
N VAL A 229 16.33 -16.22 3.30
CA VAL A 229 16.38 -15.85 4.71
C VAL A 229 16.70 -14.36 4.81
N GLN A 230 15.93 -13.66 5.63
CA GLN A 230 16.12 -12.24 5.93
C GLN A 230 16.16 -12.04 7.44
N VAL A 231 17.10 -11.23 7.89
CA VAL A 231 17.22 -10.74 9.26
C VAL A 231 16.98 -9.24 9.24
N GLN A 232 16.10 -8.76 10.09
CA GLN A 232 15.79 -7.36 10.25
C GLN A 232 16.11 -6.92 11.68
N GLY A 233 16.88 -5.86 11.83
CA GLY A 233 17.05 -5.15 13.09
C GLY A 233 16.47 -3.75 13.00
N ALA A 234 15.83 -3.26 14.07
CA ALA A 234 15.35 -1.89 14.14
C ALA A 234 15.48 -1.31 15.55
N TYR A 235 15.68 0.01 15.60
CA TYR A 235 15.66 0.77 16.85
C TYR A 235 14.97 2.12 16.62
N GLY A 236 14.03 2.47 17.49
CA GLY A 236 13.27 3.71 17.39
C GLY A 236 12.03 3.72 18.26
N TYR A 237 11.02 4.48 17.84
CA TYR A 237 9.81 4.76 18.61
C TYR A 237 8.56 4.32 17.84
N MET A 238 7.63 3.65 18.52
CA MET A 238 6.28 3.41 18.03
C MET A 238 5.47 4.70 18.13
N MET A 239 4.82 5.10 17.04
CA MET A 239 4.17 6.42 16.93
C MET A 239 2.65 6.37 16.86
N ASP A 240 2.07 5.19 16.70
CA ASP A 240 0.62 4.99 16.53
C ASP A 240 0.08 3.86 17.43
N GLY A 241 -1.25 3.77 17.52
CA GLY A 241 -1.93 2.77 18.32
C GLY A 241 -1.88 3.06 19.83
N ALA A 242 -1.84 2.00 20.63
CA ALA A 242 -1.76 2.09 22.09
C ALA A 242 -0.44 2.70 22.60
N ALA A 243 0.57 2.82 21.74
CA ALA A 243 1.84 3.47 22.06
C ALA A 243 1.81 4.99 21.89
N LYS A 244 0.75 5.54 21.30
CA LYS A 244 0.64 6.98 21.05
C LYS A 244 0.46 7.73 22.35
N GLY A 245 1.54 8.34 22.85
CA GLY A 245 1.52 9.24 24.00
C GLY A 245 1.20 10.68 23.62
N ASN A 246 0.93 11.48 24.64
CA ASN A 246 0.67 12.92 24.48
C ASN A 246 1.96 13.75 24.42
N SER A 247 3.11 13.15 24.75
CA SER A 247 4.42 13.77 24.72
C SER A 247 5.48 12.81 24.16
N LYS A 248 6.64 13.35 23.78
CA LYS A 248 7.79 12.56 23.28
C LYS A 248 8.28 11.52 24.30
N SER A 249 8.16 11.82 25.60
CA SER A 249 8.57 10.92 26.69
C SER A 249 7.63 9.74 26.88
N ASP A 250 6.41 9.79 26.32
CA ASP A 250 5.39 8.78 26.53
C ASP A 250 5.46 7.64 25.50
N ASN A 251 6.13 7.88 24.35
CA ASN A 251 6.27 6.86 23.32
C ASN A 251 7.39 5.87 23.70
N PRO A 252 7.11 4.55 23.77
CA PRO A 252 8.13 3.57 24.10
C PRO A 252 9.17 3.49 22.97
N SER A 253 10.44 3.48 23.34
CA SER A 253 11.49 3.06 22.41
C SER A 253 11.50 1.54 22.29
N VAL A 254 11.85 1.06 21.12
CA VAL A 254 11.84 -0.37 20.78
C VAL A 254 13.15 -0.74 20.12
N ALA A 255 13.82 -1.73 20.68
CA ALA A 255 14.86 -2.47 20.00
C ALA A 255 14.23 -3.78 19.48
N TYR A 256 14.38 -4.04 18.18
CA TYR A 256 13.75 -5.18 17.51
C TYR A 256 14.76 -5.97 16.70
N VAL A 257 14.65 -7.28 16.75
CA VAL A 257 15.29 -8.19 15.79
C VAL A 257 14.28 -9.27 15.37
N GLY A 258 14.18 -9.49 14.06
CA GLY A 258 13.33 -10.51 13.47
C GLY A 258 14.08 -11.31 12.42
N VAL A 259 13.72 -12.58 12.30
CA VAL A 259 14.21 -13.48 11.26
C VAL A 259 13.02 -14.03 10.51
N LYS A 260 13.08 -13.99 9.18
CA LYS A 260 12.05 -14.54 8.29
C LYS A 260 12.70 -15.48 7.29
N GLY A 261 12.23 -16.70 7.23
CA GLY A 261 12.64 -17.73 6.28
C GLY A 261 11.54 -18.03 5.27
N LYS A 262 11.91 -18.22 4.00
CA LYS A 262 11.01 -18.66 2.93
C LYS A 262 10.95 -20.18 2.90
N VAL A 263 9.75 -20.74 2.87
CA VAL A 263 9.48 -22.18 2.78
C VAL A 263 8.73 -22.44 1.47
N GLY A 264 9.39 -23.12 0.53
CA GLY A 264 8.84 -23.26 -0.82
C GLY A 264 8.84 -21.91 -1.59
N GLN A 265 7.82 -21.73 -2.43
CA GLN A 265 7.76 -20.52 -3.30
C GLN A 265 7.06 -19.34 -2.63
N GLU A 266 5.98 -19.55 -1.89
CA GLU A 266 5.08 -18.51 -1.39
C GLU A 266 4.91 -18.49 0.13
N SER A 267 5.42 -19.51 0.82
CA SER A 267 5.24 -19.66 2.26
C SER A 267 6.41 -19.07 3.04
N THR A 268 6.15 -18.59 4.24
CA THR A 268 7.18 -18.04 5.13
C THR A 268 6.96 -18.48 6.59
N VAL A 269 8.07 -18.59 7.31
CA VAL A 269 8.08 -18.75 8.77
C VAL A 269 9.01 -17.71 9.36
N GLY A 270 8.72 -17.24 10.56
CA GLY A 270 9.53 -16.23 11.21
C GLY A 270 9.44 -16.25 12.72
N GLY A 271 10.39 -15.59 13.33
CA GLY A 271 10.39 -15.33 14.76
C GLY A 271 11.03 -13.99 15.06
N PHE A 272 10.70 -13.41 16.19
CA PHE A 272 11.21 -12.12 16.58
C PHE A 272 11.41 -12.00 18.09
N TYR A 273 12.27 -11.08 18.45
CA TYR A 273 12.45 -10.53 19.77
C TYR A 273 12.43 -9.01 19.71
N SER A 274 11.73 -8.39 20.64
CA SER A 274 11.74 -6.94 20.81
C SER A 274 11.82 -6.59 22.30
N LYS A 275 12.58 -5.53 22.59
CA LYS A 275 12.66 -4.93 23.91
C LYS A 275 12.03 -3.54 23.85
N LEU A 276 10.95 -3.36 24.60
CA LEU A 276 10.32 -2.08 24.79
C LEU A 276 10.88 -1.43 26.04
N SER A 277 11.38 -0.21 25.93
CA SER A 277 11.74 0.57 27.13
C SER A 277 10.47 0.99 27.89
N SER A 278 10.65 1.41 29.15
CA SER A 278 9.56 1.97 29.95
C SER A 278 8.85 3.09 29.22
N GLY A 279 7.64 2.82 28.81
CA GLY A 279 6.70 3.75 28.23
C GLY A 279 5.32 3.27 28.63
N ASN A 280 4.39 4.18 28.79
CA ASN A 280 3.00 3.84 29.10
C ASN A 280 2.38 3.16 27.88
N LEU A 281 2.48 1.84 27.78
CA LEU A 281 1.59 1.08 26.90
C LEU A 281 0.19 1.16 27.53
N ASN A 282 -0.60 2.13 27.10
CA ASN A 282 -1.98 2.26 27.52
C ASN A 282 -2.83 1.17 26.85
N HIS A 283 -2.86 -0.01 27.44
CA HIS A 283 -3.93 -0.95 27.21
C HIS A 283 -5.16 -0.48 27.99
N ASN A 284 -6.09 0.22 27.35
CA ASN A 284 -7.43 0.57 27.84
C ASN A 284 -7.49 1.17 29.26
N GLY A 285 -6.65 2.14 29.52
CA GLY A 285 -6.61 2.80 30.82
C GLY A 285 -5.87 2.00 31.91
N ALA A 286 -5.39 0.80 31.63
CA ALA A 286 -4.47 0.10 32.50
C ALA A 286 -3.05 0.47 32.08
N THR A 287 -2.41 1.34 32.84
CA THR A 287 -0.98 1.66 32.69
C THR A 287 -0.19 0.44 33.11
N VAL A 288 0.42 -0.27 32.17
CA VAL A 288 1.39 -1.30 32.50
C VAL A 288 2.71 -0.60 32.81
N ASN A 289 2.85 -0.18 34.07
CA ASN A 289 4.09 0.38 34.60
C ASN A 289 5.10 -0.76 34.75
N SER A 290 5.87 -1.05 33.70
CA SER A 290 7.05 -1.89 33.82
C SER A 290 8.25 -1.12 33.28
N ASP A 291 9.40 -1.25 33.93
CA ASP A 291 10.64 -0.56 33.55
C ASP A 291 11.13 -0.95 32.14
N SER A 292 10.79 -2.12 31.67
CA SER A 292 10.96 -2.57 30.28
C SER A 292 10.20 -3.89 30.06
N GLN A 293 9.75 -4.14 28.81
CA GLN A 293 9.13 -5.40 28.42
C GLN A 293 9.90 -6.06 27.29
N ASP A 294 10.26 -7.32 27.49
CA ASP A 294 10.79 -8.18 26.45
C ASP A 294 9.63 -8.94 25.81
N VAL A 295 9.42 -8.77 24.50
CA VAL A 295 8.38 -9.43 23.74
C VAL A 295 9.03 -10.35 22.71
N TYR A 296 8.57 -11.58 22.63
CA TYR A 296 9.00 -12.53 21.63
C TYR A 296 7.81 -13.22 20.98
N GLY A 297 8.01 -13.65 19.77
CA GLY A 297 6.94 -14.29 19.01
C GLY A 297 7.45 -15.04 17.80
N PHE A 298 6.55 -15.81 17.21
CA PHE A 298 6.78 -16.50 15.96
C PHE A 298 5.52 -16.49 15.11
N ASN A 299 5.72 -16.57 13.80
CA ASN A 299 4.66 -16.53 12.81
C ASN A 299 4.91 -17.52 11.68
N ALA A 300 3.84 -17.90 11.03
CA ALA A 300 3.88 -18.71 9.82
C ALA A 300 2.78 -18.25 8.86
N ASP A 301 3.11 -18.23 7.56
CA ASP A 301 2.18 -17.93 6.48
C ASP A 301 2.44 -18.96 5.39
N PHE A 302 1.53 -19.91 5.24
CA PHE A 302 1.59 -20.97 4.25
C PHE A 302 0.60 -20.70 3.13
N ARG A 303 1.11 -20.67 1.89
CA ARG A 303 0.32 -20.49 0.68
C ARG A 303 0.61 -21.61 -0.30
N LYS A 304 -0.45 -22.18 -0.82
CA LYS A 304 -0.38 -23.13 -1.93
C LYS A 304 -1.60 -22.94 -2.82
N ASP A 305 -1.37 -22.60 -4.07
CA ASP A 305 -2.40 -22.25 -5.04
C ASP A 305 -3.30 -21.11 -4.53
N LYS A 306 -4.56 -21.42 -4.22
CA LYS A 306 -5.54 -20.46 -3.65
C LYS A 306 -5.74 -20.61 -2.15
N VAL A 307 -5.08 -21.57 -1.51
CA VAL A 307 -5.25 -21.84 -0.08
C VAL A 307 -4.22 -21.08 0.73
N TRP A 308 -4.66 -20.38 1.75
CA TRP A 308 -3.84 -19.74 2.76
C TRP A 308 -4.11 -20.33 4.14
N VAL A 309 -3.05 -20.59 4.89
CA VAL A 309 -3.10 -20.93 6.32
C VAL A 309 -2.02 -20.14 7.01
N GLY A 310 -2.38 -19.35 8.01
CA GLY A 310 -1.40 -18.49 8.68
C GLY A 310 -1.75 -18.23 10.13
N GLY A 311 -0.77 -17.73 10.86
CA GLY A 311 -0.94 -17.37 12.25
C GLY A 311 0.29 -16.70 12.84
N GLU A 312 0.09 -16.10 13.99
CA GLU A 312 1.14 -15.45 14.77
C GLU A 312 0.84 -15.67 16.27
N TRP A 313 1.88 -15.90 17.02
CA TRP A 313 1.84 -16.00 18.48
C TRP A 313 2.91 -15.06 19.06
N LEU A 314 2.59 -14.40 20.16
CA LEU A 314 3.51 -13.55 20.90
C LEU A 314 3.22 -13.54 22.40
N LYS A 315 4.23 -13.17 23.16
CA LYS A 315 4.15 -13.03 24.62
C LYS A 315 5.17 -12.00 25.13
N ALA A 316 4.78 -11.20 26.12
CA ALA A 316 5.73 -10.40 26.90
C ALA A 316 6.25 -11.23 28.08
N SER A 317 7.56 -11.20 28.32
CA SER A 317 8.17 -11.80 29.52
C SER A 317 7.87 -10.93 30.75
N ASN A 318 7.84 -11.55 31.91
CA ASN A 318 7.64 -10.87 33.20
C ASN A 318 6.31 -10.12 33.36
N VAL A 319 5.33 -10.40 32.50
CA VAL A 319 3.99 -9.83 32.55
C VAL A 319 2.98 -10.98 32.55
N ASN A 320 2.14 -11.04 33.57
CA ASN A 320 1.06 -12.01 33.62
C ASN A 320 0.01 -11.67 32.55
N ASP A 321 -0.66 -12.70 32.02
CA ASP A 321 -1.70 -12.54 30.99
C ASP A 321 -1.30 -11.69 29.80
N SER A 322 -0.06 -11.86 29.31
CA SER A 322 0.56 -11.09 28.23
C SER A 322 0.62 -11.81 26.88
N GLN A 323 -0.02 -12.96 26.77
CA GLN A 323 0.00 -13.74 25.53
C GLN A 323 -1.10 -13.29 24.56
N ALA A 324 -0.75 -13.26 23.27
CA ALA A 324 -1.73 -13.19 22.18
C ALA A 324 -1.38 -14.15 21.06
N TRP A 325 -2.41 -14.62 20.36
CA TRP A 325 -2.24 -15.38 19.14
C TRP A 325 -3.45 -15.27 18.22
N THR A 326 -3.19 -15.46 16.94
CA THR A 326 -4.21 -15.58 15.90
C THR A 326 -3.84 -16.71 14.96
N ALA A 327 -4.84 -17.36 14.42
CA ALA A 327 -4.68 -18.35 13.36
C ALA A 327 -5.87 -18.26 12.40
N GLY A 328 -5.63 -18.54 11.13
CA GLY A 328 -6.67 -18.44 10.13
C GLY A 328 -6.42 -19.31 8.92
N VAL A 329 -7.49 -19.46 8.15
CA VAL A 329 -7.50 -20.14 6.85
C VAL A 329 -8.19 -19.23 5.84
N GLY A 330 -7.78 -19.33 4.58
CA GLY A 330 -8.36 -18.53 3.51
C GLY A 330 -8.32 -19.26 2.18
N TYR A 331 -9.13 -18.76 1.25
CA TYR A 331 -9.19 -19.28 -0.10
C TYR A 331 -9.38 -18.11 -1.09
N GLY A 332 -8.62 -18.13 -2.16
CA GLY A 332 -8.62 -17.12 -3.22
C GLY A 332 -7.29 -16.40 -3.35
N ASN A 333 -7.18 -15.56 -4.37
CA ASN A 333 -5.98 -14.78 -4.68
C ASN A 333 -6.40 -13.34 -5.02
N TYR A 334 -6.84 -12.59 -4.00
CA TYR A 334 -7.20 -11.19 -4.18
C TYR A 334 -5.98 -10.33 -4.53
N ASP A 335 -6.08 -9.62 -5.62
CA ASP A 335 -5.14 -8.59 -6.04
C ASP A 335 -5.95 -7.38 -6.53
N ILE A 336 -5.90 -6.27 -5.79
CA ILE A 336 -6.65 -5.05 -6.14
C ILE A 336 -6.30 -4.52 -7.54
N ALA A 337 -5.08 -4.80 -8.04
CA ALA A 337 -4.66 -4.39 -9.38
C ALA A 337 -5.27 -5.22 -10.52
N LYS A 338 -5.98 -6.31 -10.19
CA LYS A 338 -6.55 -7.25 -11.18
C LYS A 338 -8.04 -7.45 -10.95
N LYS A 339 -8.84 -6.86 -11.80
CA LYS A 339 -10.31 -7.02 -11.80
C LYS A 339 -10.73 -8.49 -11.73
N GLY A 340 -11.73 -8.76 -10.90
CA GLY A 340 -12.34 -10.08 -10.77
C GLY A 340 -11.66 -11.02 -9.81
N THR A 341 -10.49 -10.65 -9.25
CA THR A 341 -9.82 -11.44 -8.22
C THR A 341 -10.49 -11.27 -6.86
N TRP A 342 -10.48 -12.31 -6.05
CA TRP A 342 -11.11 -12.32 -4.75
C TRP A 342 -10.45 -13.27 -3.77
N ASP A 343 -10.69 -13.07 -2.48
CA ASP A 343 -10.41 -14.03 -1.42
C ASP A 343 -11.47 -13.98 -0.32
N VAL A 344 -11.53 -15.06 0.46
CA VAL A 344 -12.25 -15.16 1.72
C VAL A 344 -11.32 -15.70 2.79
N LYS A 345 -11.45 -15.20 4.03
CA LYS A 345 -10.66 -15.66 5.16
C LYS A 345 -11.53 -15.83 6.40
N GLY A 346 -11.21 -16.85 7.19
CA GLY A 346 -11.71 -17.04 8.55
C GLY A 346 -10.54 -17.06 9.51
N GLN A 347 -10.62 -16.27 10.59
CA GLN A 347 -9.55 -16.11 11.56
C GLN A 347 -10.10 -16.20 12.97
N TYR A 348 -9.32 -16.76 13.89
CA TYR A 348 -9.60 -16.73 15.31
C TYR A 348 -8.53 -15.94 16.04
N PHE A 349 -8.95 -15.14 16.99
CA PHE A 349 -8.09 -14.31 17.82
C PHE A 349 -8.24 -14.69 19.30
N ASN A 350 -7.12 -14.70 20.02
CA ASN A 350 -7.10 -14.83 21.46
C ASN A 350 -6.01 -13.93 22.04
N GLN A 351 -6.44 -12.90 22.74
CA GLN A 351 -5.57 -11.90 23.34
C GLN A 351 -5.86 -11.80 24.83
N LYS A 352 -4.86 -12.05 25.64
CA LYS A 352 -4.94 -11.88 27.09
C LYS A 352 -4.97 -10.39 27.46
N ALA A 353 -5.38 -10.07 28.67
CA ALA A 353 -5.60 -8.71 29.13
C ALA A 353 -4.39 -7.77 28.97
N ASN A 354 -3.18 -8.29 29.19
CA ASN A 354 -1.93 -7.55 29.10
C ASN A 354 -1.11 -7.91 27.86
N ALA A 355 -1.73 -8.46 26.81
CA ALA A 355 -1.05 -8.79 25.57
C ALA A 355 -0.49 -7.52 24.90
N PRO A 356 0.76 -7.50 24.44
CA PRO A 356 1.40 -6.31 23.88
C PRO A 356 0.94 -6.04 22.43
N ILE A 357 -0.36 -5.89 22.23
CA ILE A 357 -0.96 -5.49 20.95
C ILE A 357 -1.03 -3.97 20.91
N VAL A 358 -0.23 -3.35 20.05
CA VAL A 358 -0.08 -1.90 19.98
C VAL A 358 -0.85 -1.32 18.79
N SER A 359 -0.59 -1.82 17.59
CA SER A 359 -1.32 -1.47 16.37
C SER A 359 -1.21 -2.64 15.39
N SER A 360 -2.27 -3.41 15.28
CA SER A 360 -2.28 -4.64 14.47
C SER A 360 -2.95 -4.41 13.12
N THR A 361 -2.41 -5.06 12.08
CA THR A 361 -3.01 -5.09 10.74
C THR A 361 -3.74 -6.40 10.43
N TRP A 362 -3.71 -7.37 11.33
CA TRP A 362 -4.58 -8.52 11.21
C TRP A 362 -6.04 -8.03 11.26
N ASP A 363 -6.90 -8.58 10.42
CA ASP A 363 -8.31 -8.18 10.28
C ASP A 363 -9.13 -8.45 11.55
N GLN A 364 -8.76 -7.82 12.64
CA GLN A 364 -9.44 -7.94 13.93
C GLN A 364 -10.40 -6.78 14.16
N ALA A 365 -11.39 -7.01 14.99
CA ALA A 365 -12.33 -5.99 15.45
C ALA A 365 -11.61 -5.04 16.43
N TYR A 366 -10.86 -4.10 15.89
CA TYR A 366 -9.93 -3.23 16.62
C TYR A 366 -10.55 -2.56 17.84
N ASP A 367 -11.80 -2.07 17.70
CA ASP A 367 -12.48 -1.37 18.78
C ASP A 367 -13.01 -2.31 19.88
N LEU A 368 -13.14 -3.61 19.58
CA LEU A 368 -13.57 -4.64 20.53
C LEU A 368 -12.40 -5.36 21.20
N THR A 369 -11.21 -5.31 20.60
CA THR A 369 -10.00 -5.89 21.18
C THR A 369 -9.48 -5.09 22.39
N ASN A 370 -10.00 -3.92 22.57
CA ASN A 370 -9.61 -2.94 23.58
C ASN A 370 -10.36 -3.12 24.90
N THR A 371 -10.56 -4.34 25.37
CA THR A 371 -11.21 -4.59 26.67
C THR A 371 -10.17 -4.81 27.76
N SER A 372 -10.43 -4.30 28.95
CA SER A 372 -9.56 -4.48 30.13
C SER A 372 -9.34 -5.94 30.52
N ASN A 373 -10.16 -6.86 30.00
CA ASN A 373 -10.10 -8.29 30.27
C ASN A 373 -9.57 -9.11 29.08
N GLY A 374 -9.00 -8.45 28.04
CA GLY A 374 -8.59 -9.13 26.82
C GLY A 374 -9.74 -9.50 25.90
N TYR A 375 -9.45 -10.18 24.82
CA TYR A 375 -10.38 -10.48 23.73
C TYR A 375 -10.16 -11.89 23.17
N LYS A 376 -11.24 -12.56 22.80
CA LYS A 376 -11.24 -13.76 21.95
C LYS A 376 -12.48 -13.74 21.05
N GLY A 377 -12.34 -14.18 19.80
CA GLY A 377 -13.44 -14.16 18.84
C GLY A 377 -12.99 -14.57 17.44
N TYR A 378 -13.96 -14.66 16.57
CA TYR A 378 -13.76 -14.99 15.15
C TYR A 378 -13.95 -13.78 14.27
N MET A 379 -13.24 -13.76 13.13
CA MET A 379 -13.42 -12.78 12.07
C MET A 379 -13.54 -13.53 10.74
N ALA A 380 -14.59 -13.25 9.98
CA ALA A 380 -14.72 -13.62 8.59
C ALA A 380 -14.49 -12.39 7.72
N SER A 381 -13.73 -12.50 6.64
CA SER A 381 -13.51 -11.40 5.70
C SER A 381 -13.60 -11.86 4.26
N VAL A 382 -13.97 -10.93 3.37
CA VAL A 382 -14.01 -11.13 1.92
C VAL A 382 -13.45 -9.88 1.25
N ASN A 383 -12.63 -10.09 0.21
CA ASN A 383 -12.11 -9.03 -0.65
C ASN A 383 -12.47 -9.35 -2.11
N TYR A 384 -12.79 -8.34 -2.91
CA TYR A 384 -13.09 -8.45 -4.32
C TYR A 384 -12.62 -7.24 -5.10
N ALA A 385 -11.83 -7.43 -6.16
CA ALA A 385 -11.42 -6.38 -7.08
C ALA A 385 -12.51 -6.14 -8.14
N VAL A 386 -13.29 -5.08 -7.96
CA VAL A 386 -14.42 -4.74 -8.85
C VAL A 386 -13.97 -4.19 -10.19
N GLN A 387 -12.82 -3.49 -10.16
CA GLN A 387 -12.08 -3.02 -11.32
C GLN A 387 -10.58 -3.04 -10.99
N ASP A 388 -9.75 -2.84 -12.00
CA ASP A 388 -8.32 -2.67 -11.76
C ASP A 388 -8.10 -1.48 -10.84
N ASN A 389 -7.36 -1.71 -9.75
CA ASN A 389 -7.07 -0.75 -8.68
C ASN A 389 -8.30 -0.27 -7.87
N VAL A 390 -9.44 -0.95 -7.96
CA VAL A 390 -10.63 -0.69 -7.15
C VAL A 390 -11.09 -1.97 -6.47
N GLY A 391 -11.07 -1.97 -5.14
CA GLY A 391 -11.41 -3.13 -4.32
C GLY A 391 -12.50 -2.87 -3.30
N LEU A 392 -13.36 -3.86 -3.13
CA LEU A 392 -14.31 -3.94 -2.01
C LEU A 392 -13.77 -4.93 -0.98
N SER A 393 -13.86 -4.57 0.30
CA SER A 393 -13.53 -5.44 1.41
C SER A 393 -14.69 -5.42 2.41
N ALA A 394 -15.05 -6.58 2.97
CA ALA A 394 -16.00 -6.67 4.06
C ALA A 394 -15.50 -7.63 5.12
N GLY A 395 -15.78 -7.34 6.38
CA GLY A 395 -15.42 -8.15 7.54
C GLY A 395 -16.54 -8.19 8.56
N TYR A 396 -16.69 -9.36 9.21
CA TYR A 396 -17.63 -9.58 10.30
C TYR A 396 -16.95 -10.33 11.44
N GLY A 397 -16.86 -9.68 12.60
CA GLY A 397 -16.35 -10.25 13.84
C GLY A 397 -17.52 -10.76 14.67
N PHE A 398 -17.45 -12.01 15.12
CA PHE A 398 -18.55 -12.68 15.80
C PHE A 398 -18.07 -13.61 16.91
N ASN A 399 -19.02 -13.98 17.79
CA ASN A 399 -18.74 -14.77 18.98
C ASN A 399 -17.60 -14.17 19.80
N SER A 400 -17.63 -12.85 19.90
CA SER A 400 -16.64 -12.03 20.60
C SER A 400 -16.88 -12.11 22.10
N LYS A 401 -15.83 -12.44 22.86
CA LYS A 401 -15.88 -12.55 24.32
C LYS A 401 -14.64 -11.96 24.95
N ASP A 402 -14.76 -11.46 26.18
CA ASP A 402 -13.59 -11.22 27.00
C ASP A 402 -12.99 -12.52 27.55
N GLN A 403 -11.85 -12.47 28.23
CA GLN A 403 -11.21 -13.67 28.80
C GLN A 403 -11.97 -14.25 30.02
N LYS A 404 -12.87 -13.49 30.59
CA LYS A 404 -13.78 -13.96 31.68
C LYS A 404 -15.01 -14.67 31.12
N GLY A 405 -15.24 -14.61 29.80
CA GLY A 405 -16.36 -15.25 29.14
C GLY A 405 -17.58 -14.36 28.95
N ASN A 406 -17.50 -13.08 29.29
CA ASN A 406 -18.56 -12.12 29.02
C ASN A 406 -18.65 -11.86 27.50
N ASP A 407 -19.85 -11.79 26.98
CA ASP A 407 -20.08 -11.48 25.56
C ASP A 407 -19.70 -10.03 25.27
N LEU A 408 -19.06 -9.83 24.14
CA LEU A 408 -18.74 -8.55 23.53
C LEU A 408 -19.54 -8.38 22.25
N SER A 409 -19.79 -7.15 21.87
CA SER A 409 -20.56 -6.83 20.67
C SER A 409 -19.92 -7.40 19.41
N ASP A 410 -20.75 -7.90 18.51
CA ASP A 410 -20.32 -8.22 17.16
C ASP A 410 -19.93 -6.95 16.40
N PHE A 411 -18.97 -7.12 15.50
CA PHE A 411 -18.36 -6.05 14.71
C PHE A 411 -18.56 -6.31 13.22
N TYR A 412 -18.79 -5.25 12.46
CA TYR A 412 -18.86 -5.32 11.01
C TYR A 412 -18.18 -4.14 10.34
N ARG A 413 -17.59 -4.39 9.16
CA ARG A 413 -16.84 -3.40 8.40
C ARG A 413 -17.05 -3.62 6.91
N ALA A 414 -17.17 -2.52 6.15
CA ALA A 414 -17.14 -2.52 4.70
C ALA A 414 -16.24 -1.37 4.23
N GLU A 415 -15.43 -1.64 3.23
CA GLU A 415 -14.46 -0.68 2.69
C GLU A 415 -14.49 -0.67 1.18
N LEU A 416 -14.41 0.53 0.60
CA LEU A 416 -14.10 0.75 -0.80
C LEU A 416 -12.71 1.35 -0.89
N ASN A 417 -11.80 0.64 -1.55
CA ASN A 417 -10.39 0.96 -1.65
C ASN A 417 -10.02 1.29 -3.10
N TYR A 418 -9.24 2.35 -3.27
CA TYR A 418 -8.69 2.80 -4.55
C TYR A 418 -7.17 2.86 -4.45
N LYS A 419 -6.46 2.53 -5.57
CA LYS A 419 -5.02 2.61 -5.68
C LYS A 419 -4.63 3.34 -6.97
N PHE A 420 -3.66 4.23 -6.93
CA PHE A 420 -3.18 4.98 -8.10
C PHE A 420 -1.68 5.25 -8.05
#